data_4252dafddbb49092b0c780e9713774f5
#
_entry.id   4252dafddbb49092b0c780e9713774f5
#
_cell.length_a   1.000
_cell.length_b   1.000
_cell.length_c   1.000
_cell.angle_alpha   90.00
_cell.angle_beta   90.00
_cell.angle_gamma   90.00
#
_symmetry.space_group_name_H-M   'P 1'
#
loop_
_entity.id
_entity.type
_entity.pdbx_description
1 polymer ?
#
loop_
_entity_poly.entity_id
_entity_poly.type
_entity_poly.pdbx_seq_one_letter_code
_entity_poly.pdbx_strand_id
1 'polypeptide(L)'
;MKKLFIYLFAALAVASCEHKDLCYDHSHTIDVEVVFDWRNASEAAPESMSLYLFPTNGGEALRYEFTDCGGGTIRVPVGNYGALCLNSDTENVTYRNTDQKTTFEVSTRTTDLLSGLSALGVRSDGVPRADGTETERVALPPDELWSDCTEGIELKQTAAAQTIVLYPELSVCRYTVEIRNAENLKYVSGISGSLSSLAGGLLPGVGYDAISEECVTIPFDAAVSADKTLVTGSLLAFGHCAATQNAHQL
;
A
#
# COMPACT_ATOMS: atom_id res chain seq x y z
N MET A 1 32.20 29.38 67.75
CA MET A 1 32.61 28.46 66.69
C MET A 1 31.55 27.42 66.39
N LYS A 2 30.92 26.72 67.34
CA LYS A 2 29.90 25.71 67.07
C LYS A 2 28.64 26.21 66.30
N LYS A 3 28.20 27.46 66.59
CA LYS A 3 27.02 28.02 65.89
C LYS A 3 27.31 28.40 64.42
N LEU A 4 28.54 28.77 64.10
CA LEU A 4 28.93 29.08 62.71
C LEU A 4 28.95 27.84 61.81
N PHE A 5 29.35 26.68 62.33
CA PHE A 5 29.38 25.42 61.65
C PHE A 5 27.97 24.92 61.33
N ILE A 6 26.98 25.17 62.19
CA ILE A 6 25.58 24.77 61.97
C ILE A 6 24.96 25.59 60.81
N TYR A 7 25.24 26.88 60.72
CA TYR A 7 24.75 27.72 59.63
C TYR A 7 25.42 27.41 58.30
N LEU A 8 26.72 27.03 58.31
CA LEU A 8 27.41 26.61 57.11
C LEU A 8 26.87 25.27 56.56
N PHE A 9 26.54 24.33 57.47
CA PHE A 9 25.94 23.02 57.09
C PHE A 9 24.51 23.17 56.62
N ALA A 10 23.72 24.08 57.16
CA ALA A 10 22.37 24.40 56.73
C ALA A 10 22.36 25.07 55.34
N ALA A 11 23.33 25.94 55.05
CA ALA A 11 23.45 26.57 53.73
C ALA A 11 23.87 25.60 52.60
N LEU A 12 24.68 24.57 52.91
CA LEU A 12 25.05 23.52 51.98
C LEU A 12 23.91 22.57 51.67
N ALA A 13 22.97 22.36 52.60
CA ALA A 13 21.82 21.48 52.40
C ALA A 13 20.74 22.08 51.47
N VAL A 14 20.66 23.40 51.30
CA VAL A 14 19.71 24.05 50.37
C VAL A 14 20.28 24.22 48.97
N ALA A 15 21.57 24.01 48.74
CA ALA A 15 22.20 24.13 47.42
C ALA A 15 22.19 22.81 46.63
N SER A 16 21.62 21.71 47.18
CA SER A 16 21.69 20.36 46.60
C SER A 16 20.40 19.88 45.91
N CYS A 17 19.46 20.75 45.60
CA CYS A 17 18.29 20.37 44.82
C CYS A 17 18.27 21.15 43.50
N GLU A 18 19.16 20.82 42.58
CA GLU A 18 18.78 20.93 41.18
C GLU A 18 17.74 19.84 40.91
N HIS A 19 16.46 20.21 40.97
CA HIS A 19 15.40 19.40 40.40
C HIS A 19 15.69 19.33 38.92
N LYS A 20 16.25 18.21 38.46
CA LYS A 20 16.15 17.80 37.10
C LYS A 20 14.67 17.76 36.79
N ASP A 21 14.21 18.56 35.85
CA ASP A 21 12.83 18.49 35.36
C ASP A 21 12.51 17.04 35.04
N LEU A 22 11.49 16.49 35.71
CA LEU A 22 10.99 15.18 35.41
C LEU A 22 10.39 15.25 34.01
N CYS A 23 11.11 14.73 33.02
CA CYS A 23 10.56 14.53 31.69
C CYS A 23 9.47 13.46 31.78
N TYR A 24 8.20 13.89 31.89
CA TYR A 24 7.05 13.00 31.93
C TYR A 24 6.78 12.36 30.57
N ASP A 25 7.29 12.96 29.52
CA ASP A 25 7.20 12.44 28.15
C ASP A 25 8.58 11.90 27.74
N HIS A 26 8.74 10.57 27.80
CA HIS A 26 9.97 9.89 27.40
C HIS A 26 10.10 9.73 25.87
N SER A 27 9.10 10.14 25.12
CA SER A 27 9.14 10.14 23.67
C SER A 27 9.83 11.41 23.14
N HIS A 28 11.14 11.37 23.01
CA HIS A 28 11.87 12.41 22.28
C HIS A 28 11.47 12.34 20.82
N THR A 29 10.78 13.36 20.32
CA THR A 29 10.42 13.50 18.91
C THR A 29 11.42 14.39 18.19
N ILE A 30 11.69 14.08 16.94
CA ILE A 30 12.55 14.84 16.04
C ILE A 30 11.80 15.14 14.73
N ASP A 31 12.21 16.20 14.05
CA ASP A 31 11.75 16.48 12.71
C ASP A 31 12.64 15.72 11.71
N VAL A 32 12.00 15.01 10.79
CA VAL A 32 12.64 14.15 9.78
C VAL A 32 12.11 14.56 8.40
N GLU A 33 13.02 14.74 7.46
CA GLU A 33 12.65 14.95 6.05
C GLU A 33 12.36 13.60 5.40
N VAL A 34 11.23 13.49 4.72
CA VAL A 34 10.87 12.33 3.91
C VAL A 34 10.95 12.74 2.44
N VAL A 35 11.61 11.92 1.65
CA VAL A 35 11.78 12.12 0.20
C VAL A 35 11.28 10.89 -0.53
N PHE A 36 10.31 11.06 -1.41
CA PHE A 36 9.92 10.05 -2.39
C PHE A 36 10.66 10.33 -3.71
N ASP A 37 11.64 9.49 -4.01
CA ASP A 37 12.49 9.65 -5.19
C ASP A 37 11.96 8.77 -6.34
N TRP A 38 11.34 9.39 -7.31
CA TRP A 38 10.63 8.75 -8.43
C TRP A 38 11.54 8.32 -9.59
N ARG A 39 12.86 8.17 -9.36
CA ARG A 39 13.80 7.76 -10.41
C ARG A 39 13.47 6.42 -11.07
N ASN A 40 12.81 5.51 -10.34
CA ASN A 40 12.42 4.19 -10.82
C ASN A 40 11.03 4.19 -11.49
N ALA A 41 10.26 5.28 -11.34
CA ALA A 41 8.92 5.44 -11.89
C ALA A 41 8.70 6.90 -12.34
N SER A 42 9.52 7.37 -13.26
CA SER A 42 9.53 8.77 -13.72
C SER A 42 8.20 9.24 -14.37
N GLU A 43 7.37 8.30 -14.82
CA GLU A 43 6.06 8.56 -15.41
C GLU A 43 4.93 8.54 -14.37
N ALA A 44 5.24 8.20 -13.11
CA ALA A 44 4.25 8.18 -12.04
C ALA A 44 3.79 9.60 -11.70
N ALA A 45 2.50 9.77 -11.49
CA ALA A 45 1.91 11.05 -11.13
C ALA A 45 0.80 10.87 -10.07
N PRO A 46 1.09 10.24 -8.91
CA PRO A 46 0.09 10.13 -7.85
C PRO A 46 -0.24 11.51 -7.27
N GLU A 47 -1.45 11.67 -6.75
CA GLU A 47 -1.89 12.92 -6.12
C GLU A 47 -1.49 12.99 -4.63
N SER A 48 -1.25 11.85 -4.00
CA SER A 48 -0.91 11.77 -2.57
C SER A 48 -0.17 10.48 -2.23
N MET A 49 0.61 10.53 -1.13
CA MET A 49 1.40 9.43 -0.61
C MET A 49 1.12 9.20 0.87
N SER A 50 1.10 7.93 1.29
CA SER A 50 1.13 7.52 2.70
C SER A 50 2.48 6.92 3.04
N LEU A 51 3.00 7.24 4.23
CA LEU A 51 4.16 6.60 4.83
C LEU A 51 3.74 5.92 6.13
N TYR A 52 4.09 4.66 6.26
CA TYR A 52 3.98 3.90 7.50
C TYR A 52 5.36 3.64 8.07
N LEU A 53 5.56 3.98 9.33
CA LEU A 53 6.77 3.66 10.09
C LEU A 53 6.41 2.60 11.15
N PHE A 54 7.07 1.46 11.08
CA PHE A 54 6.86 0.32 11.98
C PHE A 54 8.00 0.25 12.97
N PRO A 55 7.76 0.52 14.29
CA PRO A 55 8.78 0.42 15.31
C PRO A 55 9.32 -1.01 15.44
N THR A 56 10.63 -1.21 15.36
CA THR A 56 11.26 -2.56 15.44
C THR A 56 11.20 -3.18 16.83
N ASN A 57 10.98 -2.37 17.86
CA ASN A 57 10.82 -2.82 19.26
C ASN A 57 9.37 -3.14 19.62
N GLY A 58 8.46 -3.16 18.64
CA GLY A 58 7.02 -3.33 18.85
C GLY A 58 6.30 -2.00 19.11
N GLY A 59 5.01 -1.98 18.92
CA GLY A 59 4.16 -0.82 19.03
C GLY A 59 3.30 -0.64 17.78
N GLU A 60 2.43 0.36 17.81
CA GLU A 60 1.56 0.70 16.69
C GLU A 60 2.36 1.34 15.55
N ALA A 61 1.98 1.04 14.31
CA ALA A 61 2.52 1.70 13.14
C ALA A 61 2.16 3.19 13.15
N LEU A 62 3.13 4.04 12.86
CA LEU A 62 2.92 5.47 12.69
C LEU A 62 2.58 5.74 11.22
N ARG A 63 1.46 6.42 10.95
CA ARG A 63 1.03 6.75 9.61
C ARG A 63 1.11 8.25 9.37
N TYR A 64 1.67 8.64 8.24
CA TYR A 64 1.79 10.01 7.76
C TYR A 64 1.26 10.12 6.33
N GLU A 65 0.55 11.22 6.06
CA GLU A 65 -0.02 11.51 4.76
C GLU A 65 0.67 12.73 4.13
N PHE A 66 0.92 12.64 2.83
CA PHE A 66 1.56 13.68 2.04
C PHE A 66 0.68 14.03 0.85
N THR A 67 0.41 15.31 0.68
CA THR A 67 -0.22 15.88 -0.53
C THR A 67 0.83 16.33 -1.54
N ASP A 68 2.11 16.32 -1.17
CA ASP A 68 3.23 16.52 -2.06
C ASP A 68 3.91 15.17 -2.30
N CYS A 69 3.89 14.71 -3.55
CA CYS A 69 4.48 13.43 -3.94
C CYS A 69 6.01 13.44 -3.94
N GLY A 70 6.65 14.57 -3.70
CA GLY A 70 8.08 14.67 -3.42
C GLY A 70 8.44 14.37 -1.96
N GLY A 71 7.45 14.40 -1.05
CA GLY A 71 7.65 14.15 0.37
C GLY A 71 7.35 15.36 1.26
N GLY A 72 8.09 15.50 2.36
CA GLY A 72 7.91 16.59 3.31
C GLY A 72 8.51 16.29 4.67
N THR A 73 8.30 17.20 5.62
CA THR A 73 8.81 17.03 6.98
C THR A 73 7.74 16.43 7.89
N ILE A 74 8.12 15.40 8.65
CA ILE A 74 7.28 14.77 9.65
C ILE A 74 7.94 14.83 11.03
N ARG A 75 7.13 14.73 12.08
CA ARG A 75 7.60 14.64 13.45
C ARG A 75 7.46 13.22 13.98
N VAL A 76 8.59 12.60 14.32
CA VAL A 76 8.68 11.17 14.67
C VAL A 76 9.38 10.98 16.00
N PRO A 77 8.96 10.06 16.87
CA PRO A 77 9.74 9.63 18.04
C PRO A 77 11.09 9.04 17.61
N VAL A 78 12.14 9.26 18.41
CA VAL A 78 13.43 8.61 18.20
C VAL A 78 13.28 7.09 18.35
N GLY A 79 13.95 6.32 17.51
CA GLY A 79 13.81 4.86 17.51
C GLY A 79 14.33 4.22 16.24
N ASN A 80 14.11 2.91 16.15
CA ASN A 80 14.43 2.11 14.97
C ASN A 80 13.14 1.70 14.27
N TYR A 81 13.09 1.85 12.96
CA TYR A 81 11.89 1.65 12.16
C TYR A 81 12.17 0.86 10.88
N GLY A 82 11.19 0.08 10.46
CA GLY A 82 10.97 -0.24 9.06
C GLY A 82 10.00 0.77 8.46
N ALA A 83 10.11 1.08 7.18
CA ALA A 83 9.17 1.95 6.48
C ALA A 83 8.50 1.24 5.31
N LEU A 84 7.29 1.69 5.01
CA LEU A 84 6.53 1.35 3.81
C LEU A 84 5.87 2.63 3.32
N CYS A 85 6.06 2.96 2.06
CA CYS A 85 5.26 4.00 1.41
C CYS A 85 4.38 3.40 0.31
N LEU A 86 3.26 4.06 0.07
CA LEU A 86 2.36 3.78 -1.05
C LEU A 86 1.55 5.04 -1.38
N ASN A 87 1.09 5.14 -2.63
CA ASN A 87 0.18 6.21 -2.97
C ASN A 87 -1.19 5.98 -2.31
N SER A 88 -1.85 7.07 -1.94
CA SER A 88 -3.12 7.05 -1.19
C SER A 88 -4.33 7.58 -1.98
N ASP A 89 -4.13 7.98 -3.22
CA ASP A 89 -5.14 8.42 -4.18
C ASP A 89 -5.85 7.26 -4.90
N THR A 90 -6.14 6.19 -4.15
CA THR A 90 -6.73 4.96 -4.65
C THR A 90 -8.19 4.82 -4.22
N GLU A 91 -9.07 4.30 -5.10
CA GLU A 91 -10.50 4.11 -4.83
C GLU A 91 -10.88 2.65 -4.59
N ASN A 92 -10.25 1.72 -5.30
CA ASN A 92 -10.61 0.29 -5.30
C ASN A 92 -9.88 -0.53 -4.26
N VAL A 93 -8.75 -0.04 -3.74
CA VAL A 93 -7.96 -0.80 -2.77
C VAL A 93 -8.50 -0.68 -1.35
N THR A 94 -8.17 -1.68 -0.56
CA THR A 94 -8.42 -1.75 0.88
C THR A 94 -7.18 -2.28 1.57
N TYR A 95 -6.96 -1.85 2.81
CA TYR A 95 -5.79 -2.24 3.59
C TYR A 95 -6.19 -3.19 4.72
N ARG A 96 -5.39 -4.25 4.93
CA ARG A 96 -5.56 -5.23 6.00
C ARG A 96 -4.24 -5.38 6.76
N ASN A 97 -4.33 -5.76 8.04
CA ASN A 97 -3.17 -6.07 8.89
C ASN A 97 -2.11 -4.95 8.92
N THR A 98 -2.56 -3.70 8.97
CA THR A 98 -1.72 -2.50 8.84
C THR A 98 -0.79 -2.25 10.02
N ASP A 99 -0.90 -3.04 11.11
CA ASP A 99 -0.12 -2.86 12.32
C ASP A 99 1.32 -3.42 12.22
N GLN A 100 1.56 -4.32 11.25
CA GLN A 100 2.86 -4.96 11.06
C GLN A 100 3.28 -4.91 9.59
N LYS A 101 4.53 -4.50 9.34
CA LYS A 101 5.08 -4.34 8.00
C LYS A 101 4.99 -5.63 7.16
N THR A 102 5.36 -6.77 7.74
CA THR A 102 5.41 -8.06 7.02
C THR A 102 4.06 -8.67 6.70
N THR A 103 2.99 -8.24 7.37
CA THR A 103 1.62 -8.71 7.14
C THR A 103 0.71 -7.64 6.55
N PHE A 104 1.25 -6.43 6.34
CA PHE A 104 0.51 -5.35 5.68
C PHE A 104 0.06 -5.83 4.31
N GLU A 105 -1.25 -5.86 4.09
CA GLU A 105 -1.84 -6.35 2.85
C GLU A 105 -2.66 -5.24 2.19
N VAL A 106 -2.40 -5.03 0.90
CA VAL A 106 -3.25 -4.26 0.00
C VAL A 106 -4.12 -5.25 -0.77
N SER A 107 -5.43 -5.10 -0.68
CA SER A 107 -6.41 -5.95 -1.36
C SER A 107 -7.42 -5.08 -2.09
N THR A 108 -8.36 -5.67 -2.83
CA THR A 108 -9.41 -4.93 -3.53
C THR A 108 -10.80 -5.35 -3.05
N ARG A 109 -11.77 -4.47 -3.29
CA ARG A 109 -13.17 -4.71 -2.93
C ARG A 109 -13.78 -5.82 -3.77
N THR A 110 -14.76 -6.50 -3.21
CA THR A 110 -15.59 -7.48 -3.96
C THR A 110 -16.50 -6.74 -4.93
N THR A 111 -16.74 -7.36 -6.07
CA THR A 111 -17.67 -6.88 -7.11
C THR A 111 -18.44 -8.05 -7.72
N ASP A 112 -19.31 -7.76 -8.66
CA ASP A 112 -20.03 -8.76 -9.45
C ASP A 112 -19.31 -9.06 -10.78
N LEU A 113 -19.38 -10.30 -11.25
CA LEU A 113 -18.68 -10.76 -12.45
C LEU A 113 -19.07 -9.97 -13.72
N LEU A 114 -20.30 -9.51 -13.81
CA LEU A 114 -20.82 -8.71 -14.93
C LEU A 114 -21.08 -7.25 -14.53
N SER A 115 -20.32 -6.71 -13.57
CA SER A 115 -20.49 -5.33 -13.09
C SER A 115 -20.45 -4.30 -14.23
N GLY A 116 -19.58 -4.45 -15.21
CA GLY A 116 -19.47 -3.56 -16.37
C GLY A 116 -20.70 -3.58 -17.29
N LEU A 117 -21.53 -4.64 -17.24
CA LEU A 117 -22.76 -4.76 -18.04
C LEU A 117 -24.03 -4.46 -17.22
N SER A 118 -23.91 -4.05 -15.98
CA SER A 118 -25.05 -3.76 -15.09
C SER A 118 -26.00 -2.69 -15.65
N ALA A 119 -25.45 -1.69 -16.33
CA ALA A 119 -26.22 -0.64 -17.00
C ALA A 119 -27.12 -1.17 -18.13
N LEU A 120 -26.82 -2.36 -18.68
CA LEU A 120 -27.64 -3.06 -19.68
C LEU A 120 -28.65 -4.01 -19.03
N GLY A 121 -28.80 -4.01 -17.71
CA GLY A 121 -29.72 -4.88 -16.98
C GLY A 121 -29.26 -6.33 -16.86
N VAL A 122 -28.03 -6.63 -17.20
CA VAL A 122 -27.44 -7.98 -17.10
C VAL A 122 -27.11 -8.25 -15.62
N ARG A 123 -27.43 -9.47 -15.16
CA ARG A 123 -27.17 -9.94 -13.80
C ARG A 123 -26.13 -11.04 -13.80
N SER A 124 -25.34 -11.10 -12.74
CA SER A 124 -24.29 -12.12 -12.57
C SER A 124 -24.80 -13.47 -12.06
N ASP A 125 -26.07 -13.57 -11.69
CA ASP A 125 -26.67 -14.81 -11.16
C ASP A 125 -26.65 -15.93 -12.21
N GLY A 126 -25.94 -17.03 -11.89
CA GLY A 126 -25.86 -18.19 -12.78
C GLY A 126 -24.93 -18.04 -13.99
N VAL A 127 -24.09 -17.02 -14.02
CA VAL A 127 -23.04 -16.89 -15.05
C VAL A 127 -22.00 -18.00 -14.83
N PRO A 128 -21.67 -18.76 -15.88
CA PRO A 128 -20.64 -19.78 -15.81
C PRO A 128 -19.28 -19.14 -15.44
N ARG A 129 -18.55 -19.81 -14.58
CA ARG A 129 -17.17 -19.47 -14.23
C ARG A 129 -16.24 -20.47 -14.90
N ALA A 130 -14.99 -20.09 -15.03
CA ALA A 130 -13.96 -21.01 -15.50
C ALA A 130 -13.83 -22.20 -14.53
N ASP A 131 -13.58 -23.39 -15.06
CA ASP A 131 -13.50 -24.62 -14.28
C ASP A 131 -12.44 -24.51 -13.17
N GLY A 132 -12.82 -24.86 -11.95
CA GLY A 132 -11.95 -24.80 -10.78
C GLY A 132 -11.77 -23.41 -10.16
N THR A 133 -12.52 -22.39 -10.62
CA THR A 133 -12.47 -21.03 -10.08
C THR A 133 -13.76 -20.61 -9.36
N GLU A 134 -14.67 -21.54 -9.14
CA GLU A 134 -16.01 -21.28 -8.57
C GLU A 134 -15.96 -20.67 -7.17
N THR A 135 -14.89 -20.94 -6.44
CA THR A 135 -14.68 -20.45 -5.07
C THR A 135 -13.86 -19.16 -5.00
N GLU A 136 -13.26 -18.72 -6.10
CA GLU A 136 -12.52 -17.46 -6.12
C GLU A 136 -13.44 -16.28 -5.86
N ARG A 137 -13.00 -15.35 -5.04
CA ARG A 137 -13.71 -14.07 -4.84
C ARG A 137 -13.66 -13.26 -6.15
N VAL A 138 -14.77 -12.68 -6.55
CA VAL A 138 -14.78 -11.70 -7.64
C VAL A 138 -14.36 -10.34 -7.07
N ALA A 139 -13.27 -9.80 -7.57
CA ALA A 139 -12.63 -8.59 -7.05
C ALA A 139 -12.58 -7.48 -8.10
N LEU A 140 -12.67 -6.23 -7.66
CA LEU A 140 -12.36 -5.09 -8.53
C LEU A 140 -10.88 -5.13 -8.94
N PRO A 141 -10.52 -4.66 -10.15
CA PRO A 141 -9.13 -4.41 -10.47
C PRO A 141 -8.56 -3.36 -9.50
N PRO A 142 -7.29 -3.49 -9.05
CA PRO A 142 -6.65 -2.44 -8.28
C PRO A 142 -6.46 -1.17 -9.12
N ASP A 143 -6.33 -0.05 -8.43
CA ASP A 143 -5.83 1.18 -9.02
C ASP A 143 -4.33 1.05 -9.34
N GLU A 144 -3.75 1.99 -10.05
CA GLU A 144 -2.30 2.08 -10.16
C GLU A 144 -1.73 2.30 -8.76
N LEU A 145 -0.83 1.42 -8.36
CA LEU A 145 -0.22 1.42 -7.03
C LEU A 145 1.29 1.48 -7.18
N TRP A 146 1.89 2.47 -6.54
CA TRP A 146 3.33 2.60 -6.38
C TRP A 146 3.69 2.39 -4.92
N SER A 147 4.68 1.57 -4.64
CA SER A 147 5.13 1.33 -3.27
C SER A 147 6.63 1.13 -3.21
N ASP A 148 7.18 1.36 -2.02
CA ASP A 148 8.54 0.97 -1.64
C ASP A 148 8.57 0.66 -0.16
N CYS A 149 9.45 -0.26 0.24
CA CYS A 149 9.67 -0.57 1.64
C CYS A 149 11.17 -0.65 1.95
N THR A 150 11.53 -0.21 3.15
CA THR A 150 12.91 -0.28 3.63
C THR A 150 12.96 -0.68 5.10
N GLU A 151 14.14 -1.13 5.51
CA GLU A 151 14.45 -1.52 6.88
C GLU A 151 15.62 -0.72 7.43
N GLY A 152 15.84 -0.82 8.74
CA GLY A 152 17.06 -0.30 9.38
C GLY A 152 17.11 1.22 9.47
N ILE A 153 15.98 1.89 9.47
CA ILE A 153 15.92 3.34 9.73
C ILE A 153 16.19 3.57 11.21
N GLU A 154 17.28 4.24 11.53
CA GLU A 154 17.65 4.63 12.89
C GLU A 154 17.50 6.14 13.06
N LEU A 155 16.50 6.56 13.82
CA LEU A 155 16.22 7.97 14.12
C LEU A 155 16.75 8.31 15.52
N LYS A 156 17.68 9.25 15.60
CA LYS A 156 18.38 9.67 16.84
C LYS A 156 18.17 11.14 17.11
N GLN A 157 18.20 11.50 18.39
CA GLN A 157 18.27 12.90 18.76
C GLN A 157 19.67 13.43 18.45
N THR A 158 19.79 14.19 17.36
CA THR A 158 21.03 14.78 16.86
C THR A 158 20.76 16.18 16.33
N ALA A 159 21.81 17.01 16.29
CA ALA A 159 21.71 18.34 15.66
C ALA A 159 21.72 18.29 14.12
N ALA A 160 22.11 17.16 13.52
CA ALA A 160 22.09 16.97 12.08
C ALA A 160 20.67 16.62 11.59
N ALA A 161 20.28 17.19 10.46
CA ALA A 161 19.05 16.81 9.79
C ALA A 161 19.10 15.31 9.40
N GLN A 162 17.98 14.61 9.58
CA GLN A 162 17.84 13.22 9.19
C GLN A 162 16.79 13.12 8.09
N THR A 163 17.07 12.27 7.10
CA THR A 163 16.22 12.10 5.93
C THR A 163 15.90 10.62 5.73
N ILE A 164 14.65 10.33 5.45
CA ILE A 164 14.19 9.02 4.97
C ILE A 164 13.97 9.16 3.46
N VAL A 165 14.66 8.34 2.67
CA VAL A 165 14.49 8.32 1.22
C VAL A 165 13.87 6.98 0.82
N LEU A 166 12.80 7.04 0.04
CA LEU A 166 12.08 5.89 -0.51
C LEU A 166 12.01 6.03 -2.03
N TYR A 167 12.02 4.91 -2.74
CA TYR A 167 12.07 4.83 -4.20
C TYR A 167 10.85 4.08 -4.73
N PRO A 168 9.66 4.72 -4.78
CA PRO A 168 8.44 4.03 -5.19
C PRO A 168 8.55 3.45 -6.60
N GLU A 169 8.08 2.20 -6.75
CA GLU A 169 7.97 1.48 -8.02
C GLU A 169 6.54 1.01 -8.25
N LEU A 170 6.18 0.74 -9.52
CA LEU A 170 4.87 0.24 -9.87
C LEU A 170 4.70 -1.18 -9.31
N SER A 171 3.69 -1.38 -8.47
CA SER A 171 3.42 -2.62 -7.73
C SER A 171 2.22 -3.40 -8.25
N VAL A 172 1.75 -3.06 -9.46
CA VAL A 172 0.65 -3.77 -10.16
C VAL A 172 1.08 -4.12 -11.58
N CYS A 173 0.50 -5.20 -12.09
CA CYS A 173 0.71 -5.67 -13.46
C CYS A 173 -0.47 -5.26 -14.34
N ARG A 174 -0.22 -4.88 -15.58
CA ARG A 174 -1.27 -4.66 -16.59
C ARG A 174 -1.38 -5.88 -17.49
N TYR A 175 -2.54 -6.53 -17.48
CA TYR A 175 -2.89 -7.59 -18.42
C TYR A 175 -3.67 -6.99 -19.58
N THR A 176 -3.31 -7.38 -20.79
CA THR A 176 -4.03 -7.01 -22.01
C THR A 176 -4.51 -8.29 -22.69
N VAL A 177 -5.79 -8.32 -23.03
CA VAL A 177 -6.44 -9.44 -23.72
C VAL A 177 -6.79 -9.01 -25.13
N GLU A 178 -6.42 -9.82 -26.12
CA GLU A 178 -6.81 -9.64 -27.52
C GLU A 178 -7.42 -10.94 -28.07
N ILE A 179 -8.67 -10.88 -28.51
CA ILE A 179 -9.34 -11.98 -29.21
C ILE A 179 -9.46 -11.57 -30.68
N ARG A 180 -8.63 -12.20 -31.52
CA ARG A 180 -8.56 -11.91 -32.96
C ARG A 180 -9.45 -12.85 -33.79
N ASN A 181 -9.85 -12.39 -34.95
CA ASN A 181 -10.70 -13.14 -35.89
C ASN A 181 -12.03 -13.56 -35.27
N ALA A 182 -12.57 -12.74 -34.37
CA ALA A 182 -13.89 -13.00 -33.79
C ALA A 182 -14.98 -12.74 -34.84
N GLU A 183 -15.90 -13.67 -34.95
CA GLU A 183 -16.99 -13.60 -35.91
C GLU A 183 -18.27 -13.03 -35.29
N ASN A 184 -19.14 -12.47 -36.12
CA ASN A 184 -20.48 -11.99 -35.73
C ASN A 184 -20.50 -10.83 -34.70
N LEU A 185 -19.39 -10.15 -34.49
CA LEU A 185 -19.30 -9.02 -33.56
C LEU A 185 -20.21 -7.83 -33.91
N LYS A 186 -20.72 -7.76 -35.14
CA LYS A 186 -21.70 -6.75 -35.54
C LYS A 186 -23.06 -6.84 -34.83
N TYR A 187 -23.34 -7.96 -34.17
CA TYR A 187 -24.58 -8.18 -33.40
C TYR A 187 -24.38 -7.98 -31.90
N VAL A 188 -23.16 -7.68 -31.44
CA VAL A 188 -22.82 -7.49 -30.03
C VAL A 188 -23.14 -6.06 -29.61
N SER A 189 -23.96 -5.89 -28.58
CA SER A 189 -24.30 -4.60 -27.98
C SER A 189 -23.44 -4.24 -26.75
N GLY A 190 -22.81 -5.23 -26.13
CA GLY A 190 -21.88 -5.06 -25.01
C GLY A 190 -21.08 -6.34 -24.83
N ILE A 191 -19.87 -6.22 -24.34
CA ILE A 191 -18.99 -7.33 -24.05
C ILE A 191 -18.15 -6.99 -22.82
N SER A 192 -17.97 -7.96 -21.95
CA SER A 192 -17.04 -7.92 -20.83
C SER A 192 -16.30 -9.24 -20.75
N GLY A 193 -15.18 -9.25 -20.09
CA GLY A 193 -14.43 -10.46 -19.79
C GLY A 193 -14.11 -10.54 -18.30
N SER A 194 -13.60 -11.67 -17.88
CA SER A 194 -13.00 -11.83 -16.55
C SER A 194 -11.77 -12.71 -16.65
N LEU A 195 -10.77 -12.41 -15.85
CA LEU A 195 -9.54 -13.21 -15.78
C LEU A 195 -9.43 -13.81 -14.38
N SER A 196 -9.27 -15.12 -14.31
CA SER A 196 -9.21 -15.90 -13.07
C SER A 196 -7.78 -16.17 -12.61
N SER A 197 -7.63 -16.76 -11.43
CA SER A 197 -6.35 -17.18 -10.86
C SER A 197 -5.35 -16.02 -10.66
N LEU A 198 -5.89 -14.84 -10.38
CA LEU A 198 -5.11 -13.66 -10.03
C LEU A 198 -4.92 -13.57 -8.50
N ALA A 199 -3.84 -12.92 -8.06
CA ALA A 199 -3.62 -12.67 -6.64
C ALA A 199 -4.61 -11.64 -6.10
N GLY A 200 -5.26 -11.95 -4.98
CA GLY A 200 -6.25 -11.10 -4.32
C GLY A 200 -5.67 -9.97 -3.49
N GLY A 201 -4.34 -9.95 -3.29
CA GLY A 201 -3.64 -8.92 -2.54
C GLY A 201 -2.15 -8.87 -2.80
N LEU A 202 -1.56 -7.76 -2.40
CA LEU A 202 -0.13 -7.47 -2.40
C LEU A 202 0.36 -7.31 -0.96
N LEU A 203 1.58 -7.75 -0.66
CA LEU A 203 2.26 -7.60 0.64
C LEU A 203 3.44 -6.62 0.51
N PRO A 204 3.18 -5.33 0.29
CA PRO A 204 4.23 -4.36 -0.10
C PRO A 204 5.27 -4.14 0.99
N GLY A 205 4.97 -4.49 2.24
CA GLY A 205 5.93 -4.45 3.34
C GLY A 205 6.97 -5.58 3.32
N VAL A 206 6.79 -6.59 2.47
CA VAL A 206 7.76 -7.68 2.21
C VAL A 206 8.59 -7.38 0.97
N GLY A 207 7.97 -6.84 -0.06
CA GLY A 207 8.59 -6.49 -1.32
C GLY A 207 7.53 -6.11 -2.36
N TYR A 208 7.94 -5.46 -3.42
CA TYR A 208 7.03 -4.96 -4.47
C TYR A 208 6.34 -6.08 -5.27
N ASP A 209 6.87 -7.30 -5.24
CA ASP A 209 6.37 -8.49 -5.93
C ASP A 209 5.79 -9.55 -4.97
N ALA A 210 5.75 -9.26 -3.68
CA ALA A 210 5.18 -10.19 -2.70
C ALA A 210 3.65 -10.12 -2.72
N ILE A 211 3.00 -11.24 -3.06
CA ILE A 211 1.55 -11.35 -3.24
C ILE A 211 0.92 -12.29 -2.21
N SER A 212 -0.36 -12.08 -1.94
CA SER A 212 -1.13 -12.95 -1.06
C SER A 212 -1.48 -14.29 -1.73
N GLU A 213 -1.81 -15.30 -0.90
CA GLU A 213 -2.26 -16.61 -1.37
C GLU A 213 -3.75 -16.66 -1.74
N GLU A 214 -4.50 -15.57 -1.55
CA GLU A 214 -5.89 -15.49 -1.97
C GLU A 214 -5.95 -15.45 -3.50
N CYS A 215 -6.70 -16.36 -4.13
CA CYS A 215 -6.97 -16.32 -5.57
C CYS A 215 -8.29 -15.61 -5.85
N VAL A 216 -8.30 -14.76 -6.85
CA VAL A 216 -9.46 -13.98 -7.27
C VAL A 216 -9.68 -14.02 -8.78
N THR A 217 -10.93 -13.76 -9.17
CA THR A 217 -11.31 -13.48 -10.54
C THR A 217 -11.60 -11.99 -10.68
N ILE A 218 -10.98 -11.32 -11.64
CA ILE A 218 -11.16 -9.89 -11.89
C ILE A 218 -11.93 -9.69 -13.20
N PRO A 219 -13.14 -9.09 -13.16
CA PRO A 219 -13.87 -8.69 -14.35
C PRO A 219 -13.24 -7.43 -14.97
N PHE A 220 -13.36 -7.29 -16.28
CA PHE A 220 -12.91 -6.13 -17.02
C PHE A 220 -13.81 -5.80 -18.19
N ASP A 221 -13.86 -4.54 -18.57
CA ASP A 221 -14.57 -4.07 -19.75
C ASP A 221 -13.77 -4.41 -21.01
N ALA A 222 -14.49 -4.85 -22.04
CA ALA A 222 -13.91 -5.14 -23.33
C ALA A 222 -14.54 -4.27 -24.43
N ALA A 223 -13.76 -3.96 -25.44
CA ALA A 223 -14.17 -3.18 -26.60
C ALA A 223 -14.07 -3.98 -27.89
N VAL A 224 -15.00 -3.74 -28.79
CA VAL A 224 -14.99 -4.30 -30.14
C VAL A 224 -14.39 -3.27 -31.09
N SER A 225 -13.42 -3.68 -31.91
CA SER A 225 -12.82 -2.84 -32.94
C SER A 225 -13.84 -2.30 -33.95
N ALA A 226 -13.52 -1.21 -34.61
CA ALA A 226 -14.41 -0.58 -35.59
C ALA A 226 -14.75 -1.50 -36.77
N ASP A 227 -13.81 -2.34 -37.21
CA ASP A 227 -13.96 -3.32 -38.28
C ASP A 227 -14.66 -4.62 -37.82
N LYS A 228 -15.02 -4.72 -36.53
CA LYS A 228 -15.72 -5.87 -35.95
C LYS A 228 -15.02 -7.23 -36.07
N THR A 229 -13.67 -7.20 -35.98
CA THR A 229 -12.84 -8.41 -36.09
C THR A 229 -12.01 -8.69 -34.84
N LEU A 230 -11.89 -7.71 -33.95
CA LEU A 230 -11.04 -7.76 -32.76
C LEU A 230 -11.85 -7.37 -31.53
N VAL A 231 -11.64 -8.13 -30.44
CA VAL A 231 -12.06 -7.74 -29.08
C VAL A 231 -10.80 -7.47 -28.26
N THR A 232 -10.77 -6.33 -27.59
CA THR A 232 -9.66 -5.95 -26.71
C THR A 232 -10.18 -5.62 -25.33
N GLY A 233 -9.39 -5.93 -24.30
CA GLY A 233 -9.64 -5.53 -22.92
C GLY A 233 -8.34 -5.42 -22.16
N SER A 234 -8.35 -4.70 -21.07
CA SER A 234 -7.20 -4.63 -20.16
C SER A 234 -7.67 -4.47 -18.72
N LEU A 235 -6.85 -4.98 -17.81
CA LEU A 235 -7.08 -4.86 -16.37
C LEU A 235 -5.73 -4.71 -15.64
N LEU A 236 -5.78 -4.12 -14.45
CA LEU A 236 -4.69 -4.16 -13.50
C LEU A 236 -4.91 -5.31 -12.52
N ALA A 237 -3.84 -5.93 -12.05
CA ALA A 237 -3.85 -6.99 -11.06
C ALA A 237 -2.55 -6.98 -10.26
N PHE A 238 -2.52 -7.61 -9.10
CA PHE A 238 -1.30 -7.77 -8.30
C PHE A 238 -0.37 -8.87 -8.86
N GLY A 239 -0.83 -9.68 -9.78
CA GLY A 239 -0.09 -10.76 -10.42
C GLY A 239 -0.86 -12.08 -10.45
N HIS A 240 -0.18 -13.16 -10.82
CA HIS A 240 -0.72 -14.51 -10.79
C HIS A 240 -0.77 -15.04 -9.36
N CYS A 241 -1.89 -15.68 -8.96
CA CYS A 241 -2.02 -16.27 -7.63
C CYS A 241 -1.04 -17.44 -7.44
N ALA A 242 -0.10 -17.32 -6.50
CA ALA A 242 0.90 -18.34 -6.24
C ALA A 242 0.32 -19.63 -5.62
N ALA A 243 -0.87 -19.57 -5.02
CA ALA A 243 -1.51 -20.73 -4.38
C ALA A 243 -2.15 -21.70 -5.38
N THR A 244 -2.26 -21.32 -6.66
CA THR A 244 -2.84 -22.18 -7.69
C THR A 244 -1.81 -22.59 -8.74
N GLN A 245 -1.96 -23.82 -9.25
CA GLN A 245 -1.24 -24.31 -10.43
C GLN A 245 -2.02 -24.07 -11.73
N ASN A 246 -3.23 -23.54 -11.62
CA ASN A 246 -4.07 -23.26 -12.77
C ASN A 246 -3.49 -22.10 -13.58
N ALA A 247 -3.50 -22.24 -14.90
CA ALA A 247 -3.27 -21.08 -15.77
C ALA A 247 -4.42 -20.08 -15.63
N HIS A 248 -4.17 -18.83 -16.00
CA HIS A 248 -5.25 -17.87 -16.13
C HIS A 248 -6.28 -18.37 -17.12
N GLN A 249 -7.55 -18.22 -16.77
CA GLN A 249 -8.67 -18.56 -17.64
C GLN A 249 -9.49 -17.29 -17.90
N LEU A 250 -9.88 -17.14 -19.15
CA LEU A 250 -10.65 -16.02 -19.67
C LEU A 250 -12.13 -16.43 -19.81
#